data_e377e9448fdd6a9ea81134c6abfc40d8
#
_entry.id   e377e9448fdd6a9ea81134c6abfc40d8
#
_cell.length_a   1.000
_cell.length_b   1.000
_cell.length_c   1.000
_cell.angle_alpha   90.00
_cell.angle_beta   90.00
_cell.angle_gamma   90.00
#
_symmetry.space_group_name_H-M   'P 1'
#
loop_
_entity.id
_entity.type
_entity.pdbx_description
1 polymer ?
#
loop_
_entity_poly.entity_id
_entity_poly.type
_entity_poly.pdbx_seq_one_letter_code
_entity_poly.pdbx_strand_id
1 'polypeptide(L)'
;MELGQAKKRVKELRAIIEKNNRLYYDQDAPELEDFEYDALTRELKELEAQFPQLVTAASPTQKVGGTASSKLPKVTHAVKMESLLDAFSFDELRDFDRRVREAGVEPEYVVEIKIDGLSCSLEYENGQLVRASTRGDGVVGEDVTANVRAIRSIPKTFKDAPEFLEVRGEVYMPHEAFQHLCAEQELQGAAPFKNPRNAAAGSLRQKDARITGSRGLSIFVFNVQQIRGKTLTKHSESLDYLKSLGLPVSPRYHVVRDIEDAIAEIENIGQNRAKLDFDMDGAVIKVNDFAQRELMGSTNKFPRWAASRWLWGAPACLPPPPALTRCFWQVLR
;
A
#
# COMPACT_ATOMS: atom_id res chain seq x y z
N MET A 1 -26.63 12.66 -18.48
CA MET A 1 -26.91 11.24 -18.87
C MET A 1 -28.26 10.87 -18.30
N GLU A 2 -29.10 10.10 -19.01
CA GLU A 2 -30.34 9.58 -18.44
C GLU A 2 -30.13 8.41 -17.51
N LEU A 3 -31.01 8.25 -16.51
CA LEU A 3 -30.91 7.20 -15.48
C LEU A 3 -30.74 5.77 -16.07
N GLY A 4 -31.45 5.47 -17.17
CA GLY A 4 -31.36 4.17 -17.84
C GLY A 4 -29.97 3.88 -18.42
N GLN A 5 -29.35 4.88 -19.02
CA GLN A 5 -27.98 4.81 -19.55
C GLN A 5 -26.95 4.72 -18.40
N ALA A 6 -27.12 5.53 -17.34
CA ALA A 6 -26.27 5.50 -16.15
C ALA A 6 -26.28 4.10 -15.49
N LYS A 7 -27.47 3.49 -15.36
CA LYS A 7 -27.61 2.13 -14.79
C LYS A 7 -26.85 1.08 -15.59
N LYS A 8 -26.91 1.15 -16.93
CA LYS A 8 -26.17 0.24 -17.81
C LYS A 8 -24.66 0.45 -17.65
N ARG A 9 -24.19 1.69 -17.67
CA ARG A 9 -22.77 2.04 -17.55
C ARG A 9 -22.18 1.66 -16.18
N VAL A 10 -22.91 1.92 -15.09
CA VAL A 10 -22.52 1.50 -13.74
C VAL A 10 -22.34 -0.03 -13.65
N LYS A 11 -23.25 -0.80 -14.27
CA LYS A 11 -23.13 -2.27 -14.31
C LYS A 11 -21.88 -2.73 -15.07
N GLU A 12 -21.57 -2.11 -16.20
CA GLU A 12 -20.36 -2.40 -16.99
C GLU A 12 -19.09 -2.06 -16.21
N LEU A 13 -19.01 -0.86 -15.63
CA LEU A 13 -17.87 -0.41 -14.84
C LEU A 13 -17.60 -1.33 -13.65
N ARG A 14 -18.63 -1.70 -12.91
CA ARG A 14 -18.48 -2.64 -11.78
C ARG A 14 -17.90 -3.98 -12.22
N ALA A 15 -18.40 -4.55 -13.32
CA ALA A 15 -17.89 -5.82 -13.83
C ALA A 15 -16.42 -5.74 -14.24
N ILE A 16 -16.00 -4.66 -14.92
CA ILE A 16 -14.62 -4.43 -15.31
C ILE A 16 -13.72 -4.26 -14.08
N ILE A 17 -14.12 -3.40 -13.14
CA ILE A 17 -13.36 -3.12 -11.92
C ILE A 17 -13.24 -4.38 -11.06
N GLU A 18 -14.31 -5.15 -10.87
CA GLU A 18 -14.29 -6.40 -10.10
C GLU A 18 -13.41 -7.47 -10.76
N LYS A 19 -13.41 -7.57 -12.09
CA LYS A 19 -12.49 -8.45 -12.81
C LYS A 19 -11.04 -8.04 -12.54
N ASN A 20 -10.72 -6.76 -12.70
CA ASN A 20 -9.36 -6.26 -12.51
C ASN A 20 -8.91 -6.32 -11.05
N ASN A 21 -9.80 -6.11 -10.08
CA ASN A 21 -9.50 -6.35 -8.66
C ASN A 21 -9.01 -7.79 -8.42
N ARG A 22 -9.68 -8.78 -9.00
CA ARG A 22 -9.27 -10.18 -8.87
C ARG A 22 -7.92 -10.45 -9.54
N LEU A 23 -7.71 -9.91 -10.73
CA LEU A 23 -6.44 -10.07 -11.44
C LEU A 23 -5.29 -9.42 -10.67
N TYR A 24 -5.51 -8.22 -10.15
CA TYR A 24 -4.50 -7.43 -9.45
C TYR A 24 -4.19 -7.96 -8.06
N TYR A 25 -5.22 -8.15 -7.20
CA TYR A 25 -5.02 -8.52 -5.80
C TYR A 25 -4.90 -10.03 -5.55
N ASP A 26 -5.57 -10.86 -6.36
CA ASP A 26 -5.65 -12.30 -6.09
C ASP A 26 -4.72 -13.11 -6.99
N GLN A 27 -4.39 -12.62 -8.19
CA GLN A 27 -3.62 -13.37 -9.20
C GLN A 27 -2.26 -12.74 -9.53
N ASP A 28 -1.95 -11.53 -9.03
CA ASP A 28 -0.73 -10.76 -9.33
C ASP A 28 -0.48 -10.57 -10.85
N ALA A 29 -1.54 -10.55 -11.64
CA ALA A 29 -1.54 -10.51 -13.10
C ALA A 29 -2.49 -9.42 -13.65
N PRO A 30 -2.26 -8.12 -13.36
CA PRO A 30 -3.10 -7.04 -13.85
C PRO A 30 -3.13 -6.99 -15.37
N GLU A 31 -4.34 -6.80 -15.94
CA GLU A 31 -4.54 -6.55 -17.36
C GLU A 31 -4.53 -5.05 -17.69
N LEU A 32 -5.01 -4.21 -16.77
CA LEU A 32 -5.02 -2.76 -16.90
C LEU A 32 -3.80 -2.13 -16.25
N GLU A 33 -3.36 -1.02 -16.80
CA GLU A 33 -2.43 -0.11 -16.13
C GLU A 33 -3.16 0.65 -15.01
N ASP A 34 -2.42 1.08 -13.99
CA ASP A 34 -3.01 1.71 -12.79
C ASP A 34 -3.84 2.96 -13.15
N PHE A 35 -3.38 3.78 -14.12
CA PHE A 35 -4.14 4.96 -14.56
C PHE A 35 -5.47 4.63 -15.25
N GLU A 36 -5.55 3.50 -15.98
CA GLU A 36 -6.77 3.02 -16.63
C GLU A 36 -7.77 2.54 -15.58
N TYR A 37 -7.30 1.78 -14.60
CA TYR A 37 -8.11 1.32 -13.48
C TYR A 37 -8.68 2.50 -12.69
N ASP A 38 -7.87 3.52 -12.42
CA ASP A 38 -8.29 4.71 -11.69
C ASP A 38 -9.30 5.55 -12.47
N ALA A 39 -9.12 5.68 -13.78
CA ALA A 39 -10.09 6.36 -14.63
C ALA A 39 -11.48 5.70 -14.56
N LEU A 40 -11.54 4.37 -14.63
CA LEU A 40 -12.78 3.60 -14.50
C LEU A 40 -13.41 3.74 -13.09
N THR A 41 -12.58 3.73 -12.07
CA THR A 41 -13.04 3.89 -10.68
C THR A 41 -13.58 5.30 -10.44
N ARG A 42 -12.93 6.32 -11.01
CA ARG A 42 -13.42 7.71 -10.96
C ARG A 42 -14.76 7.84 -11.66
N GLU A 43 -14.89 7.35 -12.90
CA GLU A 43 -16.15 7.38 -13.63
C GLU A 43 -17.28 6.72 -12.83
N LEU A 44 -17.01 5.58 -12.18
CA LEU A 44 -17.98 4.92 -11.32
C LEU A 44 -18.38 5.79 -10.12
N LYS A 45 -17.41 6.42 -9.42
CA LYS A 45 -17.66 7.34 -8.30
C LYS A 45 -18.53 8.53 -8.74
N GLU A 46 -18.23 9.15 -9.87
CA GLU A 46 -18.98 10.28 -10.42
C GLU A 46 -20.42 9.89 -10.77
N LEU A 47 -20.63 8.74 -11.40
CA LEU A 47 -21.97 8.24 -11.70
C LEU A 47 -22.76 7.89 -10.43
N GLU A 48 -22.13 7.30 -9.42
CA GLU A 48 -22.75 7.01 -8.14
C GLU A 48 -23.07 8.29 -7.34
N ALA A 49 -22.27 9.35 -7.46
CA ALA A 49 -22.56 10.65 -6.87
C ALA A 49 -23.72 11.34 -7.58
N GLN A 50 -23.79 11.28 -8.93
CA GLN A 50 -24.88 11.85 -9.72
C GLN A 50 -26.20 11.08 -9.56
N PHE A 51 -26.13 9.77 -9.31
CA PHE A 51 -27.30 8.87 -9.17
C PHE A 51 -27.18 8.04 -7.88
N PRO A 52 -27.41 8.63 -6.68
CA PRO A 52 -27.22 7.93 -5.40
C PRO A 52 -28.03 6.63 -5.25
N GLN A 53 -29.16 6.52 -5.95
CA GLN A 53 -29.99 5.30 -5.97
C GLN A 53 -29.33 4.11 -6.67
N LEU A 54 -28.21 4.30 -7.38
CA LEU A 54 -27.42 3.23 -7.97
C LEU A 54 -26.34 2.71 -7.04
N VAL A 55 -26.04 3.40 -5.93
CA VAL A 55 -25.06 2.95 -4.94
C VAL A 55 -25.57 1.69 -4.26
N THR A 56 -24.72 0.67 -4.18
CA THR A 56 -25.01 -0.58 -3.45
C THR A 56 -23.84 -0.92 -2.52
N ALA A 57 -24.11 -1.61 -1.43
CA ALA A 57 -23.07 -2.10 -0.52
C ALA A 57 -22.07 -3.05 -1.22
N ALA A 58 -22.45 -3.65 -2.35
CA ALA A 58 -21.60 -4.51 -3.17
C ALA A 58 -20.71 -3.73 -4.14
N SER A 59 -20.92 -2.43 -4.34
CA SER A 59 -20.10 -1.64 -5.28
C SER A 59 -18.62 -1.67 -4.92
N PRO A 60 -17.70 -1.75 -5.92
CA PRO A 60 -16.27 -1.61 -5.69
C PRO A 60 -15.87 -0.28 -5.02
N THR A 61 -16.69 0.76 -5.14
CA THR A 61 -16.49 2.04 -4.44
C THR A 61 -16.73 1.96 -2.93
N GLN A 62 -17.44 0.93 -2.46
CA GLN A 62 -17.82 0.72 -1.06
C GLN A 62 -17.02 -0.39 -0.37
N LYS A 63 -16.20 -1.13 -1.10
CA LYS A 63 -15.41 -2.26 -0.59
C LYS A 63 -13.92 -2.09 -0.86
N VAL A 64 -13.11 -2.66 0.02
CA VAL A 64 -11.67 -2.86 -0.23
C VAL A 64 -11.53 -3.98 -1.25
N GLY A 65 -10.66 -3.81 -2.25
CA GLY A 65 -10.35 -4.86 -3.22
C GLY A 65 -9.47 -5.95 -2.63
N GLY A 66 -9.57 -7.16 -3.18
CA GLY A 66 -8.80 -8.34 -2.80
C GLY A 66 -9.62 -9.38 -2.03
N THR A 67 -9.19 -10.62 -2.10
CA THR A 67 -9.72 -11.75 -1.33
C THR A 67 -8.58 -12.56 -0.74
N ALA A 68 -8.77 -13.13 0.46
CA ALA A 68 -7.77 -14.03 1.03
C ALA A 68 -7.72 -15.33 0.19
N SER A 69 -6.55 -15.66 -0.35
CA SER A 69 -6.33 -16.87 -1.13
C SER A 69 -6.66 -18.14 -0.32
N SER A 70 -7.03 -19.22 -1.01
CA SER A 70 -7.24 -20.52 -0.37
C SER A 70 -5.93 -21.28 -0.09
N LYS A 71 -4.77 -20.74 -0.49
CA LYS A 71 -3.47 -21.42 -0.42
C LYS A 71 -2.81 -21.38 0.95
N LEU A 72 -3.12 -20.35 1.75
CA LEU A 72 -2.57 -20.10 3.08
C LEU A 72 -3.71 -20.06 4.12
N PRO A 73 -3.44 -20.35 5.42
CA PRO A 73 -4.43 -20.19 6.47
C PRO A 73 -4.97 -18.77 6.51
N LYS A 74 -6.24 -18.62 6.91
CA LYS A 74 -6.89 -17.31 7.01
C LYS A 74 -6.75 -16.74 8.41
N VAL A 75 -6.60 -15.42 8.47
CA VAL A 75 -6.55 -14.64 9.72
C VAL A 75 -7.61 -13.55 9.66
N THR A 76 -8.47 -13.47 10.67
CA THR A 76 -9.38 -12.35 10.84
C THR A 76 -8.66 -11.23 11.59
N HIS A 77 -8.66 -10.03 11.02
CA HIS A 77 -8.05 -8.86 11.65
C HIS A 77 -8.88 -8.38 12.83
N ALA A 78 -8.23 -8.13 13.98
CA ALA A 78 -8.89 -7.52 15.14
C ALA A 78 -9.35 -6.09 14.84
N VAL A 79 -8.55 -5.36 14.06
CA VAL A 79 -8.91 -4.04 13.55
C VAL A 79 -8.84 -4.05 12.04
N LYS A 80 -9.92 -3.62 11.38
CA LYS A 80 -10.05 -3.61 9.93
C LYS A 80 -8.90 -2.87 9.24
N MET A 81 -8.37 -3.45 8.17
CA MET A 81 -7.37 -2.85 7.31
C MET A 81 -8.04 -2.02 6.21
N GLU A 82 -8.25 -0.74 6.49
CA GLU A 82 -8.90 0.19 5.56
C GLU A 82 -7.97 0.59 4.41
N SER A 83 -8.57 1.00 3.29
CA SER A 83 -7.88 1.68 2.20
C SER A 83 -7.74 3.18 2.51
N LEU A 84 -7.05 3.93 1.64
CA LEU A 84 -6.96 5.38 1.74
C LEU A 84 -7.93 6.05 0.78
N LEU A 85 -8.31 7.29 1.06
CA LEU A 85 -9.01 8.15 0.13
C LEU A 85 -8.01 8.66 -0.92
N ASP A 86 -8.28 8.39 -2.20
CA ASP A 86 -7.43 8.86 -3.28
C ASP A 86 -7.77 10.30 -3.65
N ALA A 87 -6.75 11.14 -3.75
CA ALA A 87 -6.79 12.50 -4.24
C ALA A 87 -5.95 12.62 -5.52
N PHE A 88 -6.55 13.06 -6.62
CA PHE A 88 -5.91 13.14 -7.94
C PHE A 88 -5.48 14.55 -8.32
N SER A 89 -5.82 15.54 -7.52
CA SER A 89 -5.38 16.93 -7.68
C SER A 89 -5.03 17.55 -6.33
N PHE A 90 -4.32 18.68 -6.36
CA PHE A 90 -4.07 19.46 -5.14
C PHE A 90 -5.36 20.12 -4.62
N ASP A 91 -6.31 20.41 -5.49
CA ASP A 91 -7.61 20.94 -5.07
C ASP A 91 -8.42 19.90 -4.28
N GLU A 92 -8.34 18.61 -4.64
CA GLU A 92 -8.92 17.53 -3.84
C GLU A 92 -8.24 17.37 -2.47
N LEU A 93 -6.94 17.67 -2.34
CA LEU A 93 -6.27 17.74 -1.04
C LEU A 93 -6.72 18.96 -0.23
N ARG A 94 -6.94 20.13 -0.86
CA ARG A 94 -7.53 21.29 -0.19
C ARG A 94 -8.97 21.02 0.27
N ASP A 95 -9.73 20.28 -0.54
CA ASP A 95 -11.06 19.79 -0.14
C ASP A 95 -11.00 18.78 1.03
N PHE A 96 -9.97 17.94 1.09
CA PHE A 96 -9.72 17.09 2.24
C PHE A 96 -9.46 17.93 3.50
N ASP A 97 -8.56 18.92 3.45
CA ASP A 97 -8.27 19.84 4.57
C ASP A 97 -9.52 20.59 5.01
N ARG A 98 -10.32 21.11 4.06
CA ARG A 98 -11.59 21.77 4.37
C ARG A 98 -12.52 20.86 5.18
N ARG A 99 -12.70 19.59 4.76
CA ARG A 99 -13.52 18.60 5.51
C ARG A 99 -12.97 18.29 6.90
N VAL A 100 -11.65 18.25 7.05
CA VAL A 100 -11.00 18.09 8.36
C VAL A 100 -11.34 19.26 9.28
N ARG A 101 -11.23 20.50 8.80
CA ARG A 101 -11.54 21.70 9.56
C ARG A 101 -13.04 21.86 9.86
N GLU A 102 -13.92 21.49 8.92
CA GLU A 102 -15.36 21.44 9.13
C GLU A 102 -15.77 20.44 10.22
N ALA A 103 -14.98 19.41 10.48
CA ALA A 103 -15.15 18.51 11.62
C ALA A 103 -14.71 19.10 12.96
N GLY A 104 -14.30 20.37 13.00
CA GLY A 104 -13.86 21.07 14.22
C GLY A 104 -12.41 20.76 14.62
N VAL A 105 -11.59 20.28 13.68
CA VAL A 105 -10.19 19.91 13.90
C VAL A 105 -9.27 20.99 13.34
N GLU A 106 -8.27 21.41 14.13
CA GLU A 106 -7.12 22.16 13.62
C GLU A 106 -5.96 21.20 13.39
N PRO A 107 -5.76 20.76 12.14
CA PRO A 107 -4.87 19.65 11.87
C PRO A 107 -3.40 20.08 11.83
N GLU A 108 -2.55 19.23 12.40
CA GLU A 108 -1.16 19.07 12.02
C GLU A 108 -1.08 17.80 11.18
N TYR A 109 -0.40 17.81 10.05
CA TYR A 109 -0.33 16.68 9.15
C TYR A 109 1.03 15.98 9.20
N VAL A 110 1.03 14.67 8.95
CA VAL A 110 2.24 13.91 8.60
C VAL A 110 2.13 13.52 7.13
N VAL A 111 3.14 13.88 6.36
CA VAL A 111 3.29 13.51 4.95
C VAL A 111 4.32 12.40 4.85
N GLU A 112 3.96 11.29 4.21
CA GLU A 112 4.77 10.08 4.08
C GLU A 112 4.85 9.62 2.62
N ILE A 113 5.88 8.87 2.27
CA ILE A 113 5.94 8.17 0.97
C ILE A 113 4.89 7.06 0.94
N LYS A 114 4.11 6.97 -0.13
CA LYS A 114 3.25 5.83 -0.43
C LYS A 114 4.05 4.77 -1.17
N ILE A 115 4.51 3.79 -0.42
CA ILE A 115 5.35 2.70 -0.92
C ILE A 115 4.48 1.76 -1.75
N ASP A 116 4.98 1.31 -2.88
CA ASP A 116 4.31 0.35 -3.74
C ASP A 116 4.74 -1.08 -3.40
N GLY A 117 3.84 -1.82 -2.75
CA GLY A 117 4.12 -3.16 -2.25
C GLY A 117 2.88 -3.94 -1.86
N LEU A 118 2.98 -4.76 -0.83
CA LEU A 118 1.89 -5.55 -0.25
C LEU A 118 1.73 -5.23 1.23
N SER A 119 0.54 -4.73 1.60
CA SER A 119 0.23 -4.40 3.00
C SER A 119 0.20 -5.63 3.89
N CYS A 120 0.89 -5.54 5.01
CA CYS A 120 1.04 -6.60 6.00
C CYS A 120 0.84 -6.05 7.42
N SER A 121 0.11 -6.80 8.26
CA SER A 121 0.05 -6.60 9.70
C SER A 121 1.09 -7.50 10.38
N LEU A 122 1.81 -6.94 11.36
CA LEU A 122 2.75 -7.64 12.22
C LEU A 122 2.30 -7.50 13.66
N GLU A 123 2.13 -8.62 14.36
CA GLU A 123 1.71 -8.65 15.75
C GLU A 123 2.87 -9.18 16.62
N TYR A 124 3.17 -8.40 17.64
CA TYR A 124 4.19 -8.72 18.64
C TYR A 124 3.55 -8.83 20.02
N GLU A 125 3.87 -9.88 20.75
CA GLU A 125 3.53 -10.07 22.16
C GLU A 125 4.81 -10.10 22.99
N ASN A 126 4.89 -9.26 24.02
CA ASN A 126 6.07 -9.15 24.87
C ASN A 126 7.37 -9.04 24.07
N GLY A 127 7.33 -8.30 22.95
CA GLY A 127 8.45 -8.09 22.07
C GLY A 127 8.77 -9.23 21.09
N GLN A 128 7.98 -10.30 21.03
CA GLN A 128 8.18 -11.41 20.10
C GLN A 128 7.16 -11.35 18.96
N LEU A 129 7.62 -11.50 17.71
CA LEU A 129 6.73 -11.61 16.55
C LEU A 129 5.94 -12.91 16.65
N VAL A 130 4.63 -12.80 16.91
CA VAL A 130 3.74 -13.96 17.07
C VAL A 130 2.95 -14.25 15.81
N ARG A 131 2.52 -13.20 15.08
CA ARG A 131 1.71 -13.35 13.87
C ARG A 131 2.04 -12.28 12.84
N ALA A 132 1.90 -12.65 11.57
CA ALA A 132 1.89 -11.72 10.45
C ALA A 132 0.82 -12.14 9.45
N SER A 133 0.09 -11.16 8.89
CA SER A 133 -1.00 -11.42 7.95
C SER A 133 -1.08 -10.38 6.85
N THR A 134 -1.48 -10.81 5.64
CA THR A 134 -1.76 -9.90 4.53
C THR A 134 -3.05 -9.14 4.78
N ARG A 135 -3.29 -8.04 4.07
CA ARG A 135 -4.53 -7.27 4.19
C ARG A 135 -5.77 -8.09 3.80
N GLY A 136 -5.68 -8.91 2.75
CA GLY A 136 -6.85 -9.58 2.17
C GLY A 136 -7.93 -8.57 1.74
N ASP A 137 -9.17 -8.83 2.14
CA ASP A 137 -10.32 -7.93 1.91
C ASP A 137 -10.46 -6.81 2.97
N GLY A 138 -9.47 -6.69 3.85
CA GLY A 138 -9.45 -5.75 4.98
C GLY A 138 -10.07 -6.30 6.27
N VAL A 139 -10.79 -7.40 6.22
CA VAL A 139 -11.37 -8.10 7.38
C VAL A 139 -10.69 -9.44 7.59
N VAL A 140 -10.44 -10.17 6.49
CA VAL A 140 -9.78 -11.47 6.50
C VAL A 140 -8.58 -11.44 5.57
N GLY A 141 -7.41 -11.72 6.12
CA GLY A 141 -6.14 -11.85 5.39
C GLY A 141 -5.63 -13.29 5.39
N GLU A 142 -4.40 -13.46 4.93
CA GLU A 142 -3.68 -14.73 4.88
C GLU A 142 -2.58 -14.74 5.94
N ASP A 143 -2.41 -15.84 6.66
CA ASP A 143 -1.29 -16.02 7.57
C ASP A 143 0.02 -16.18 6.76
N VAL A 144 0.89 -15.21 6.91
CA VAL A 144 2.21 -15.17 6.30
C VAL A 144 3.34 -15.14 7.35
N THR A 145 3.05 -15.58 8.57
CA THR A 145 3.98 -15.50 9.71
C THR A 145 5.32 -16.17 9.40
N ALA A 146 5.30 -17.39 8.84
CA ALA A 146 6.53 -18.11 8.48
C ALA A 146 7.34 -17.36 7.42
N ASN A 147 6.66 -16.78 6.42
CA ASN A 147 7.26 -16.00 5.34
C ASN A 147 7.89 -14.71 5.87
N VAL A 148 7.16 -13.97 6.69
CA VAL A 148 7.65 -12.74 7.33
C VAL A 148 8.86 -13.01 8.23
N ARG A 149 8.86 -14.12 8.96
CA ARG A 149 10.02 -14.54 9.76
C ARG A 149 11.27 -14.80 8.92
N ALA A 150 11.13 -15.14 7.64
CA ALA A 150 12.24 -15.32 6.71
C ALA A 150 12.80 -14.00 6.15
N ILE A 151 12.07 -12.89 6.25
CA ILE A 151 12.52 -11.56 5.80
C ILE A 151 13.53 -11.02 6.82
N ARG A 152 14.75 -10.72 6.37
CA ARG A 152 15.87 -10.33 7.26
C ARG A 152 15.66 -8.97 7.93
N SER A 153 15.09 -7.99 7.22
CA SER A 153 14.87 -6.63 7.72
C SER A 153 13.82 -6.52 8.82
N ILE A 154 12.99 -7.57 9.03
CA ILE A 154 11.95 -7.56 10.05
C ILE A 154 12.51 -8.13 11.35
N PRO A 155 12.58 -7.34 12.44
CA PRO A 155 12.96 -7.83 13.76
C PRO A 155 11.98 -8.92 14.24
N LYS A 156 12.52 -10.01 14.78
CA LYS A 156 11.70 -11.10 15.33
C LYS A 156 11.45 -10.91 16.82
N THR A 157 12.30 -10.11 17.46
CA THR A 157 12.23 -9.79 18.88
C THR A 157 12.68 -8.37 19.14
N PHE A 158 12.10 -7.72 20.15
CA PHE A 158 12.51 -6.42 20.67
C PHE A 158 12.93 -6.55 22.14
N LYS A 159 13.83 -5.68 22.57
CA LYS A 159 14.03 -5.34 23.99
C LYS A 159 13.10 -4.18 24.37
N ASP A 160 12.70 -4.11 25.62
CA ASP A 160 11.87 -3.03 26.17
C ASP A 160 10.55 -2.81 25.39
N ALA A 161 9.97 -3.89 24.92
CA ALA A 161 8.75 -3.89 24.13
C ALA A 161 7.50 -3.67 24.97
N PRO A 162 6.41 -3.13 24.39
CA PRO A 162 5.12 -3.10 25.03
C PRO A 162 4.56 -4.53 25.15
N GLU A 163 3.56 -4.70 26.03
CA GLU A 163 2.86 -5.99 26.22
C GLU A 163 2.32 -6.55 24.90
N PHE A 164 1.71 -5.69 24.09
CA PHE A 164 1.23 -6.01 22.76
C PHE A 164 1.48 -4.85 21.79
N LEU A 165 1.89 -5.17 20.58
CA LEU A 165 2.07 -4.21 19.49
C LEU A 165 1.63 -4.83 18.18
N GLU A 166 0.60 -4.24 17.55
CA GLU A 166 0.24 -4.51 16.17
C GLU A 166 0.65 -3.33 15.31
N VAL A 167 1.45 -3.57 14.28
CA VAL A 167 1.88 -2.55 13.33
C VAL A 167 1.49 -2.95 11.90
N ARG A 168 1.27 -1.94 11.07
CA ARG A 168 1.10 -2.12 9.64
C ARG A 168 2.30 -1.59 8.89
N GLY A 169 2.70 -2.35 7.88
CA GLY A 169 3.76 -1.99 6.97
C GLY A 169 3.44 -2.41 5.55
N GLU A 170 4.25 -1.93 4.63
CA GLU A 170 4.23 -2.34 3.24
C GLU A 170 5.47 -3.19 2.96
N VAL A 171 5.26 -4.46 2.63
CA VAL A 171 6.33 -5.36 2.18
C VAL A 171 6.58 -5.06 0.71
N TYR A 172 7.83 -4.78 0.38
CA TYR A 172 8.24 -4.38 -0.97
C TYR A 172 9.48 -5.15 -1.41
N MET A 173 9.78 -5.08 -2.69
CA MET A 173 11.00 -5.63 -3.26
C MET A 173 11.90 -4.48 -3.73
N PRO A 174 13.12 -4.31 -3.18
CA PRO A 174 14.10 -3.35 -3.68
C PRO A 174 14.43 -3.59 -5.15
N HIS A 175 14.78 -2.52 -5.89
CA HIS A 175 15.07 -2.59 -7.33
C HIS A 175 16.16 -3.62 -7.66
N GLU A 176 17.23 -3.68 -6.87
CA GLU A 176 18.31 -4.65 -7.07
C GLU A 176 17.80 -6.10 -6.92
N ALA A 177 17.00 -6.37 -5.88
CA ALA A 177 16.42 -7.69 -5.66
C ALA A 177 15.47 -8.10 -6.80
N PHE A 178 14.70 -7.14 -7.33
CA PHE A 178 13.81 -7.36 -8.46
C PHE A 178 14.59 -7.70 -9.75
N GLN A 179 15.65 -6.95 -10.06
CA GLN A 179 16.51 -7.22 -11.22
C GLN A 179 17.14 -8.60 -11.15
N HIS A 180 17.63 -8.98 -9.97
CA HIS A 180 18.17 -10.33 -9.71
C HIS A 180 17.13 -11.41 -9.97
N LEU A 181 15.92 -11.23 -9.45
CA LEU A 181 14.84 -12.19 -9.61
C LEU A 181 14.42 -12.35 -11.08
N CYS A 182 14.31 -11.26 -11.83
CA CYS A 182 13.97 -11.31 -13.25
C CYS A 182 15.05 -12.08 -14.04
N ALA A 183 16.33 -11.80 -13.78
CA ALA A 183 17.43 -12.52 -14.42
C ALA A 183 17.41 -14.04 -14.11
N GLU A 184 17.12 -14.43 -12.86
CA GLU A 184 16.93 -15.84 -12.51
C GLU A 184 15.77 -16.50 -13.29
N GLN A 185 14.62 -15.81 -13.40
CA GLN A 185 13.47 -16.32 -14.11
C GLN A 185 13.74 -16.51 -15.60
N GLU A 186 14.42 -15.55 -16.21
CA GLU A 186 14.84 -15.65 -17.62
C GLU A 186 15.76 -16.86 -17.86
N LEU A 187 16.75 -17.06 -16.99
CA LEU A 187 17.66 -18.23 -17.05
C LEU A 187 16.92 -19.57 -16.92
N GLN A 188 15.83 -19.59 -16.16
CA GLN A 188 14.98 -20.76 -15.96
C GLN A 188 13.91 -20.91 -17.04
N GLY A 189 13.82 -19.98 -18.02
CA GLY A 189 12.80 -19.96 -19.06
C GLY A 189 11.40 -19.63 -18.55
N ALA A 190 11.29 -19.03 -17.34
CA ALA A 190 10.05 -18.58 -16.76
C ALA A 190 9.77 -17.12 -17.17
N ALA A 191 8.49 -16.74 -17.25
CA ALA A 191 8.11 -15.36 -17.50
C ALA A 191 8.47 -14.50 -16.27
N PRO A 192 9.19 -13.37 -16.44
CA PRO A 192 9.51 -12.47 -15.33
C PRO A 192 8.26 -11.77 -14.81
N PHE A 193 8.31 -11.35 -13.52
CA PHE A 193 7.29 -10.50 -12.95
C PHE A 193 7.24 -9.14 -13.67
N LYS A 194 6.03 -8.57 -13.79
CA LYS A 194 5.83 -7.29 -14.49
C LYS A 194 6.45 -6.11 -13.75
N ASN A 195 6.40 -6.12 -12.41
CA ASN A 195 6.90 -5.04 -11.56
C ASN A 195 7.32 -5.54 -10.17
N PRO A 196 8.07 -4.74 -9.39
CA PRO A 196 8.53 -5.09 -8.04
C PRO A 196 7.39 -5.43 -7.08
N ARG A 197 6.25 -4.75 -7.17
CA ARG A 197 5.07 -5.01 -6.33
C ARG A 197 4.52 -6.42 -6.53
N ASN A 198 4.30 -6.85 -7.78
CA ASN A 198 3.82 -8.20 -8.09
C ASN A 198 4.83 -9.25 -7.66
N ALA A 199 6.12 -8.96 -7.82
CA ALA A 199 7.20 -9.81 -7.35
C ALA A 199 7.19 -9.94 -5.82
N ALA A 200 6.97 -8.84 -5.09
CA ALA A 200 6.86 -8.84 -3.63
C ALA A 200 5.64 -9.66 -3.17
N ALA A 201 4.47 -9.42 -3.77
CA ALA A 201 3.24 -10.13 -3.43
C ALA A 201 3.33 -11.63 -3.70
N GLY A 202 3.81 -12.03 -4.88
CA GLY A 202 4.04 -13.44 -5.23
C GLY A 202 5.11 -14.11 -4.36
N SER A 203 6.14 -13.37 -3.93
CA SER A 203 7.20 -13.89 -3.06
C SER A 203 6.77 -14.02 -1.60
N LEU A 204 5.93 -13.11 -1.09
CA LEU A 204 5.43 -13.18 0.27
C LEU A 204 4.42 -14.31 0.46
N ARG A 205 3.63 -14.67 -0.57
CA ARG A 205 2.59 -15.71 -0.51
C ARG A 205 3.07 -17.10 -0.93
N GLN A 206 4.38 -17.37 -0.81
CA GLN A 206 4.93 -18.70 -1.07
C GLN A 206 4.56 -19.70 0.02
N LYS A 207 4.28 -20.96 -0.35
CA LYS A 207 4.06 -22.04 0.62
C LYS A 207 5.32 -22.40 1.39
N ASP A 208 6.48 -22.27 0.77
CA ASP A 208 7.77 -22.48 1.39
C ASP A 208 8.43 -21.15 1.75
N ALA A 209 8.51 -20.85 3.02
CA ALA A 209 9.11 -19.62 3.54
C ALA A 209 10.59 -19.43 3.16
N ARG A 210 11.31 -20.51 2.82
CA ARG A 210 12.71 -20.44 2.35
C ARG A 210 12.79 -19.67 1.02
N ILE A 211 11.80 -19.85 0.15
CA ILE A 211 11.69 -19.09 -1.10
C ILE A 211 11.52 -17.60 -0.79
N THR A 212 10.63 -17.23 0.12
CA THR A 212 10.48 -15.84 0.57
C THR A 212 11.80 -15.28 1.09
N GLY A 213 12.53 -16.04 1.90
CA GLY A 213 13.82 -15.65 2.47
C GLY A 213 14.92 -15.38 1.44
N SER A 214 14.88 -16.03 0.26
CA SER A 214 15.85 -15.84 -0.83
C SER A 214 15.52 -14.65 -1.74
N ARG A 215 14.30 -14.07 -1.66
CA ARG A 215 13.79 -13.05 -2.58
C ARG A 215 14.23 -11.61 -2.26
N GLY A 216 14.96 -11.39 -1.17
CA GLY A 216 15.46 -10.06 -0.81
C GLY A 216 14.36 -9.04 -0.44
N LEU A 217 13.19 -9.51 0.01
CA LEU A 217 12.09 -8.62 0.45
C LEU A 217 12.49 -7.75 1.63
N SER A 218 11.90 -6.57 1.70
CA SER A 218 11.98 -5.66 2.84
C SER A 218 10.60 -5.13 3.22
N ILE A 219 10.52 -4.34 4.29
CA ILE A 219 9.29 -3.72 4.78
C ILE A 219 9.57 -2.29 5.23
N PHE A 220 8.59 -1.41 5.03
CA PHE A 220 8.50 -0.17 5.80
C PHE A 220 7.22 -0.17 6.62
N VAL A 221 7.36 0.05 7.93
CA VAL A 221 6.23 0.15 8.84
C VAL A 221 5.75 1.60 8.85
N PHE A 222 4.44 1.80 8.70
CA PHE A 222 3.83 3.12 8.54
C PHE A 222 2.68 3.41 9.52
N ASN A 223 2.30 2.46 10.39
CA ASN A 223 1.22 2.69 11.36
C ASN A 223 1.32 1.75 12.56
N VAL A 224 1.07 2.29 13.75
CA VAL A 224 0.70 1.50 14.94
C VAL A 224 -0.81 1.30 14.90
N GLN A 225 -1.25 0.04 14.83
CA GLN A 225 -2.66 -0.31 14.76
C GLN A 225 -3.25 -0.52 16.15
N GLN A 226 -2.52 -1.22 17.00
CA GLN A 226 -2.84 -1.44 18.39
C GLN A 226 -1.56 -1.45 19.25
N ILE A 227 -1.66 -0.95 20.46
CA ILE A 227 -0.58 -1.00 21.44
C ILE A 227 -1.16 -1.13 22.85
N ARG A 228 -0.56 -2.00 23.67
CA ARG A 228 -0.84 -2.12 25.11
C ARG A 228 0.44 -1.96 25.90
N GLY A 229 0.34 -1.29 27.03
CA GLY A 229 1.51 -1.00 27.90
C GLY A 229 2.25 0.30 27.55
N LYS A 230 1.75 1.06 26.54
CA LYS A 230 2.26 2.39 26.20
C LYS A 230 1.15 3.26 25.60
N THR A 231 1.14 4.55 25.97
CA THR A 231 0.26 5.54 25.35
C THR A 231 1.04 6.36 24.33
N LEU A 232 0.46 6.51 23.15
CA LEU A 232 0.94 7.36 22.07
C LEU A 232 -0.17 8.34 21.71
N THR A 233 0.16 9.60 21.50
CA THR A 233 -0.82 10.66 21.22
C THR A 233 -0.76 11.15 19.80
N LYS A 234 0.40 11.02 19.14
CA LYS A 234 0.64 11.47 17.78
C LYS A 234 1.18 10.35 16.89
N HIS A 235 0.83 10.46 15.62
CA HIS A 235 1.33 9.52 14.60
C HIS A 235 2.86 9.63 14.42
N SER A 236 3.40 10.84 14.37
CA SER A 236 4.86 11.06 14.31
C SER A 236 5.58 10.44 15.51
N GLU A 237 5.03 10.60 16.72
CA GLU A 237 5.53 9.95 17.93
C GLU A 237 5.53 8.42 17.81
N SER A 238 4.48 7.85 17.17
CA SER A 238 4.40 6.43 16.95
C SER A 238 5.49 5.91 15.98
N LEU A 239 5.78 6.68 14.93
CA LEU A 239 6.85 6.33 13.97
C LEU A 239 8.24 6.39 14.62
N ASP A 240 8.50 7.44 15.44
CA ASP A 240 9.74 7.57 16.20
C ASP A 240 9.90 6.42 17.21
N TYR A 241 8.81 6.03 17.87
CA TYR A 241 8.82 4.89 18.78
C TYR A 241 9.12 3.58 18.06
N LEU A 242 8.47 3.30 16.90
CA LEU A 242 8.75 2.12 16.12
C LEU A 242 10.21 2.07 15.65
N LYS A 243 10.77 3.22 15.25
CA LYS A 243 12.18 3.35 14.89
C LYS A 243 13.10 3.03 16.07
N SER A 244 12.74 3.47 17.30
CA SER A 244 13.50 3.17 18.51
C SER A 244 13.51 1.68 18.88
N LEU A 245 12.46 0.92 18.47
CA LEU A 245 12.40 -0.54 18.59
C LEU A 245 13.20 -1.26 17.49
N GLY A 246 13.78 -0.54 16.52
CA GLY A 246 14.52 -1.12 15.39
C GLY A 246 13.65 -1.59 14.23
N LEU A 247 12.36 -1.23 14.20
CA LEU A 247 11.52 -1.48 13.03
C LEU A 247 11.91 -0.53 11.88
N PRO A 248 11.97 -1.04 10.63
CA PRO A 248 12.17 -0.20 9.47
C PRO A 248 10.93 0.69 9.27
N VAL A 249 11.06 1.97 9.54
CA VAL A 249 10.04 2.98 9.29
C VAL A 249 10.36 3.68 7.97
N SER A 250 9.33 4.21 7.27
CA SER A 250 9.55 4.99 6.05
C SER A 250 10.71 5.96 6.23
N PRO A 251 11.67 6.02 5.30
CA PRO A 251 12.86 6.86 5.44
C PRO A 251 12.53 8.36 5.44
N ARG A 252 11.33 8.72 4.99
CA ARG A 252 10.89 10.10 4.87
C ARG A 252 9.44 10.24 5.34
N TYR A 253 9.25 10.95 6.44
CA TYR A 253 7.98 11.47 6.91
C TYR A 253 8.21 12.86 7.49
N HIS A 254 7.36 13.80 7.14
CA HIS A 254 7.45 15.19 7.58
C HIS A 254 6.18 15.64 8.26
N VAL A 255 6.34 16.30 9.41
CA VAL A 255 5.24 16.96 10.12
C VAL A 255 5.12 18.38 9.59
N VAL A 256 3.91 18.73 9.14
CA VAL A 256 3.60 20.04 8.57
C VAL A 256 2.33 20.61 9.21
N ARG A 257 2.17 21.95 9.22
CA ARG A 257 1.10 22.61 9.94
C ARG A 257 -0.13 22.92 9.10
N ASP A 258 0.03 22.99 7.80
CA ASP A 258 -1.05 23.31 6.90
C ASP A 258 -1.00 22.50 5.61
N ILE A 259 -2.03 22.63 4.79
CA ILE A 259 -2.19 21.83 3.57
C ILE A 259 -1.24 22.28 2.46
N GLU A 260 -0.84 23.55 2.41
CA GLU A 260 0.08 24.06 1.38
C GLU A 260 1.50 23.56 1.66
N ASP A 261 1.93 23.51 2.91
CA ASP A 261 3.18 22.86 3.30
C ASP A 261 3.15 21.35 2.99
N ALA A 262 2.00 20.69 3.19
CA ALA A 262 1.83 19.30 2.81
C ALA A 262 1.94 19.10 1.29
N ILE A 263 1.36 19.97 0.49
CA ILE A 263 1.45 19.96 -0.97
C ILE A 263 2.92 20.16 -1.41
N ALA A 264 3.62 21.12 -0.82
CA ALA A 264 5.03 21.36 -1.12
C ALA A 264 5.91 20.12 -0.81
N GLU A 265 5.66 19.44 0.30
CA GLU A 265 6.39 18.20 0.63
C GLU A 265 6.02 17.04 -0.31
N ILE A 266 4.76 16.93 -0.74
CA ILE A 266 4.33 15.94 -1.74
C ILE A 266 5.07 16.17 -3.07
N GLU A 267 5.20 17.41 -3.52
CA GLU A 267 5.98 17.77 -4.72
C GLU A 267 7.46 17.41 -4.55
N ASN A 268 8.04 17.72 -3.39
CA ASN A 268 9.42 17.36 -3.06
C ASN A 268 9.65 15.84 -3.07
N ILE A 269 8.72 15.04 -2.55
CA ILE A 269 8.74 13.57 -2.64
C ILE A 269 8.75 13.14 -4.11
N GLY A 270 7.87 13.72 -4.94
CA GLY A 270 7.78 13.42 -6.37
C GLY A 270 9.07 13.70 -7.13
N GLN A 271 9.69 14.88 -6.90
CA GLN A 271 10.96 15.28 -7.53
C GLN A 271 12.14 14.37 -7.15
N ASN A 272 12.10 13.77 -5.96
CA ASN A 272 13.17 12.90 -5.47
C ASN A 272 12.90 11.40 -5.69
N ARG A 273 11.79 11.03 -6.36
CA ARG A 273 11.38 9.66 -6.62
C ARG A 273 12.49 8.78 -7.22
N ALA A 274 13.21 9.32 -8.21
CA ALA A 274 14.26 8.58 -8.93
C ALA A 274 15.48 8.21 -8.06
N LYS A 275 15.60 8.77 -6.85
CA LYS A 275 16.71 8.48 -5.91
C LYS A 275 16.39 7.33 -4.95
N LEU A 276 15.17 6.81 -4.99
CA LEU A 276 14.74 5.70 -4.15
C LEU A 276 15.17 4.37 -4.77
N ASP A 277 15.48 3.41 -3.93
CA ASP A 277 15.80 2.03 -4.30
C ASP A 277 14.57 1.10 -4.34
N PHE A 278 13.37 1.70 -4.25
CA PHE A 278 12.08 1.02 -4.28
C PHE A 278 11.03 1.85 -5.02
N ASP A 279 9.97 1.21 -5.47
CA ASP A 279 8.86 1.87 -6.15
C ASP A 279 7.92 2.56 -5.15
N MET A 280 7.43 3.73 -5.57
CA MET A 280 6.39 4.47 -4.89
C MET A 280 5.33 4.93 -5.89
N ASP A 281 4.08 4.94 -5.48
CA ASP A 281 2.95 5.38 -6.32
C ASP A 281 2.38 6.75 -5.90
N GLY A 282 2.93 7.35 -4.83
CA GLY A 282 2.47 8.65 -4.39
C GLY A 282 2.97 9.05 -3.01
N ALA A 283 2.19 9.89 -2.36
CA ALA A 283 2.37 10.31 -0.98
C ALA A 283 1.08 10.09 -0.18
N VAL A 284 1.21 9.92 1.12
CA VAL A 284 0.09 9.81 2.07
C VAL A 284 0.15 11.00 3.01
N ILE A 285 -1.00 11.67 3.20
CA ILE A 285 -1.19 12.70 4.21
C ILE A 285 -2.10 12.16 5.31
N LYS A 286 -1.73 12.36 6.56
CA LYS A 286 -2.48 11.90 7.74
C LYS A 286 -2.57 13.02 8.77
N VAL A 287 -3.72 13.19 9.41
CA VAL A 287 -3.83 14.02 10.60
C VAL A 287 -2.94 13.42 11.68
N ASN A 288 -2.09 14.22 12.33
CA ASN A 288 -1.06 13.73 13.24
C ASN A 288 -1.62 13.28 14.60
N ASP A 289 -2.55 14.01 15.16
CA ASP A 289 -3.13 13.78 16.49
C ASP A 289 -4.17 12.64 16.47
N PHE A 290 -4.03 11.66 17.37
CA PHE A 290 -4.91 10.49 17.40
C PHE A 290 -6.31 10.81 17.94
N ALA A 291 -6.44 11.73 18.90
CA ALA A 291 -7.75 12.14 19.40
C ALA A 291 -8.56 12.86 18.30
N GLN A 292 -7.88 13.67 17.48
CA GLN A 292 -8.53 14.28 16.32
C GLN A 292 -8.98 13.25 15.29
N ARG A 293 -8.20 12.16 15.06
CA ARG A 293 -8.61 11.06 14.18
C ARG A 293 -9.87 10.36 14.67
N GLU A 294 -9.98 10.13 15.97
CA GLU A 294 -11.17 9.53 16.59
C GLU A 294 -12.43 10.38 16.36
N LEU A 295 -12.32 11.71 16.51
CA LEU A 295 -13.41 12.64 16.23
C LEU A 295 -13.89 12.57 14.77
N MET A 296 -12.98 12.40 13.82
CA MET A 296 -13.30 12.32 12.40
C MET A 296 -13.86 10.96 12.00
N GLY A 297 -13.42 9.89 12.66
CA GLY A 297 -13.84 8.51 12.39
C GLY A 297 -13.46 8.02 10.99
N SER A 298 -14.16 6.97 10.55
CA SER A 298 -13.94 6.30 9.27
C SER A 298 -15.26 6.08 8.51
N THR A 299 -15.14 5.86 7.20
CA THR A 299 -16.20 5.32 6.36
C THR A 299 -16.12 3.78 6.32
N ASN A 300 -16.95 3.13 5.55
CA ASN A 300 -16.87 1.66 5.36
C ASN A 300 -15.58 1.22 4.63
N LYS A 301 -14.89 2.12 3.93
CA LYS A 301 -13.76 1.81 3.06
C LYS A 301 -12.46 2.49 3.49
N PHE A 302 -12.51 3.74 3.95
CA PHE A 302 -11.33 4.54 4.25
C PHE A 302 -11.56 5.47 5.45
N PRO A 303 -10.48 5.81 6.19
CA PRO A 303 -10.51 6.77 7.26
C PRO A 303 -10.74 8.18 6.71
N ARG A 304 -11.45 9.02 7.47
CA ARG A 304 -11.68 10.42 7.08
C ARG A 304 -10.47 11.33 7.37
N TRP A 305 -9.53 10.84 8.17
CA TRP A 305 -8.35 11.55 8.64
C TRP A 305 -7.09 11.31 7.80
N ALA A 306 -7.18 10.56 6.72
CA ALA A 306 -6.05 10.30 5.83
C ALA A 306 -6.48 10.32 4.36
N ALA A 307 -5.58 10.78 3.50
CA ALA A 307 -5.71 10.73 2.06
C ALA A 307 -4.38 10.33 1.42
N SER A 308 -4.43 9.78 0.21
CA SER A 308 -3.27 9.51 -0.62
C SER A 308 -3.31 10.38 -1.88
N ARG A 309 -2.16 10.92 -2.26
CA ARG A 309 -1.97 11.68 -3.50
C ARG A 309 -1.11 10.84 -4.45
N TRP A 310 -1.70 10.44 -5.56
CA TRP A 310 -0.98 9.78 -6.64
C TRP A 310 -0.08 10.78 -7.35
N LEU A 311 1.18 10.41 -7.52
CA LEU A 311 2.16 11.22 -8.25
C LEU A 311 2.35 10.61 -9.64
N TRP A 312 1.40 10.89 -10.54
CA TRP A 312 1.52 10.54 -11.94
C TRP A 312 2.58 11.44 -12.59
N GLY A 313 3.72 10.91 -12.80
CA GLY A 313 4.68 11.32 -13.82
C GLY A 313 5.08 10.05 -14.53
N ALA A 314 5.42 10.11 -15.82
CA ALA A 314 5.76 8.94 -16.62
C ALA A 314 6.47 7.90 -15.74
N PRO A 315 6.11 6.61 -15.83
CA PRO A 315 6.83 5.60 -15.09
C PRO A 315 8.30 5.97 -15.29
N ALA A 316 9.09 6.02 -14.22
CA ALA A 316 10.51 5.90 -14.40
C ALA A 316 10.65 4.54 -15.08
N CYS A 317 10.57 4.55 -16.41
CA CYS A 317 11.07 3.45 -17.20
C CYS A 317 12.48 3.29 -16.66
N LEU A 318 12.69 2.30 -15.83
CA LEU A 318 14.03 1.75 -15.71
C LEU A 318 14.48 1.65 -17.16
N PRO A 319 15.59 2.29 -17.55
CA PRO A 319 16.09 2.09 -18.90
C PRO A 319 16.09 0.57 -19.09
N PRO A 320 15.62 0.07 -20.23
CA PRO A 320 15.65 -1.38 -20.49
C PRO A 320 17.07 -1.81 -20.12
N PRO A 321 17.24 -2.94 -19.42
CA PRO A 321 18.57 -3.42 -19.05
C PRO A 321 19.42 -3.31 -20.32
N PRO A 322 20.65 -2.76 -20.24
CA PRO A 322 21.45 -2.53 -21.44
C PRO A 322 21.42 -3.83 -22.21
N ALA A 323 20.89 -3.80 -23.41
CA ALA A 323 20.80 -4.96 -24.28
C ALA A 323 22.19 -5.57 -24.26
N LEU A 324 22.31 -6.77 -23.71
CA LEU A 324 23.54 -7.53 -23.75
C LEU A 324 23.88 -7.59 -25.23
N THR A 325 24.78 -6.72 -25.63
CA THR A 325 25.35 -6.71 -26.97
C THR A 325 25.94 -8.11 -27.12
N ARG A 326 25.27 -8.94 -27.90
CA ARG A 326 25.79 -10.24 -28.30
C ARG A 326 27.14 -9.95 -28.92
N CYS A 327 28.22 -10.10 -28.16
CA CYS A 327 29.54 -10.26 -28.70
C CYS A 327 29.53 -11.59 -29.45
N PHE A 328 29.24 -11.51 -30.73
CA PHE A 328 29.53 -12.54 -31.68
C PHE A 328 31.05 -12.72 -31.69
N TRP A 329 31.54 -13.69 -30.98
CA TRP A 329 32.84 -14.25 -31.24
C TRP A 329 32.76 -15.04 -32.55
N GLN A 330 33.07 -14.37 -33.64
CA GLN A 330 33.51 -15.08 -34.83
C GLN A 330 34.91 -15.64 -34.55
N VAL A 331 34.96 -16.91 -34.23
CA VAL A 331 36.21 -17.67 -34.34
C VAL A 331 36.43 -17.90 -35.80
N LEU A 332 37.36 -17.14 -36.41
CA LEU A 332 38.02 -17.49 -37.63
C LEU A 332 39.22 -18.36 -37.31
N ARG A 333 39.16 -19.59 -37.86
CA ARG A 333 40.26 -20.50 -38.24
C ARG A 333 41.60 -20.38 -37.56
#